data_90a83ac5434c810378a5236c8d30a645
#
_entry.id   90a83ac5434c810378a5236c8d30a645
#
_cell.length_a   1.000
_cell.length_b   1.000
_cell.length_c   1.000
_cell.angle_alpha   90.00
_cell.angle_beta   90.00
_cell.angle_gamma   90.00
#
_symmetry.space_group_name_H-M   'P 1'
#
loop_
_entity.id
_entity.type
_entity.pdbx_description
1 polymer ?
#
loop_
_entity_poly.entity_id
_entity_poly.type
_entity_poly.pdbx_seq_one_letter_code
_entity_poly.pdbx_strand_id
1 'polypeptide(L)'
;KIEKRPKNEIEEKVMHAAKILQIEELLERKPKQLSGGQRQRVAIGRAITRNPKIFLFDEPLSNLDAALRAETRVEISKLHKKIKTNMIYVTHDQVEAMTLADRIVILNLGNIEQVGSPDEIYSNPSNIFVAQFIGTPKMNIMKIYEKDILSNNEVKFLGNNIKFNEISLSKKDYYFGIRPEHFTISDDCEYKFKPQIDLTENLGNEKIAYIKIDGHDISAKIPTQNNTIDQIGFNTKNIFVFDENG
;
A
#
# COMPACT_ATOMS: atom_id res chain seq x y z
N LYS A 1 10.43 -11.18 -36.51
CA LYS A 1 10.25 -12.43 -37.32
C LYS A 1 9.12 -13.23 -36.67
N ILE A 2 8.05 -13.52 -37.43
CA ILE A 2 6.98 -14.42 -36.98
C ILE A 2 7.54 -15.84 -37.08
N GLU A 3 7.70 -16.50 -35.90
CA GLU A 3 8.09 -17.92 -35.89
C GLU A 3 6.97 -18.76 -36.56
N LYS A 4 7.29 -19.39 -37.68
CA LYS A 4 6.39 -20.33 -38.31
C LYS A 4 6.42 -21.64 -37.51
N ARG A 5 5.39 -21.88 -36.70
CA ARG A 5 5.20 -23.12 -35.96
C ARG A 5 4.10 -23.98 -36.59
N PRO A 6 4.11 -25.32 -36.43
CA PRO A 6 3.03 -26.17 -36.83
C PRO A 6 1.69 -25.76 -36.22
N LYS A 7 0.60 -25.89 -36.98
CA LYS A 7 -0.74 -25.43 -36.55
C LYS A 7 -1.21 -26.12 -35.26
N ASN A 8 -0.96 -27.41 -35.15
CA ASN A 8 -1.28 -28.22 -33.96
C ASN A 8 -0.56 -27.70 -32.70
N GLU A 9 0.71 -27.33 -32.79
CA GLU A 9 1.47 -26.74 -31.66
C GLU A 9 0.90 -25.37 -31.23
N ILE A 10 0.47 -24.58 -32.21
CA ILE A 10 -0.15 -23.26 -31.92
C ILE A 10 -1.48 -23.48 -31.21
N GLU A 11 -2.34 -24.36 -31.71
CA GLU A 11 -3.65 -24.66 -31.10
C GLU A 11 -3.51 -25.20 -29.67
N GLU A 12 -2.57 -26.09 -29.43
CA GLU A 12 -2.28 -26.65 -28.11
C GLU A 12 -1.87 -25.53 -27.11
N LYS A 13 -0.93 -24.67 -27.51
CA LYS A 13 -0.47 -23.54 -26.66
C LYS A 13 -1.56 -22.51 -26.39
N VAL A 14 -2.36 -22.19 -27.41
CA VAL A 14 -3.49 -21.26 -27.27
C VAL A 14 -4.53 -21.84 -26.32
N MET A 15 -4.90 -23.12 -26.50
CA MET A 15 -5.87 -23.80 -25.64
C MET A 15 -5.35 -23.92 -24.20
N HIS A 16 -4.07 -24.21 -24.00
CA HIS A 16 -3.45 -24.23 -22.67
C HIS A 16 -3.54 -22.88 -21.99
N ALA A 17 -3.16 -21.79 -22.67
CA ALA A 17 -3.26 -20.43 -22.13
C ALA A 17 -4.71 -20.03 -21.86
N ALA A 18 -5.64 -20.37 -22.75
CA ALA A 18 -7.06 -20.09 -22.58
C ALA A 18 -7.65 -20.75 -21.34
N LYS A 19 -7.31 -22.04 -21.10
CA LYS A 19 -7.73 -22.77 -19.89
C LYS A 19 -7.18 -22.17 -18.59
N ILE A 20 -5.91 -21.73 -18.58
CA ILE A 20 -5.33 -21.05 -17.42
C ILE A 20 -6.12 -19.79 -17.06
N LEU A 21 -6.54 -19.04 -18.09
CA LEU A 21 -7.19 -17.72 -17.95
C LEU A 21 -8.72 -17.80 -17.96
N GLN A 22 -9.30 -19.00 -18.19
CA GLN A 22 -10.74 -19.22 -18.29
C GLN A 22 -11.40 -18.33 -19.38
N ILE A 23 -10.81 -18.33 -20.58
CA ILE A 23 -11.27 -17.54 -21.74
C ILE A 23 -11.49 -18.40 -22.99
N GLU A 24 -11.69 -19.72 -22.85
CA GLU A 24 -11.89 -20.63 -23.98
C GLU A 24 -13.05 -20.18 -24.87
N GLU A 25 -14.15 -19.74 -24.25
CA GLU A 25 -15.35 -19.25 -24.95
C GLU A 25 -15.14 -17.93 -25.72
N LEU A 26 -14.03 -17.25 -25.48
CA LEU A 26 -13.72 -15.95 -26.09
C LEU A 26 -12.78 -16.06 -27.29
N LEU A 27 -12.26 -17.25 -27.60
CA LEU A 27 -11.23 -17.43 -28.63
C LEU A 27 -11.65 -16.98 -30.03
N GLU A 28 -12.95 -17.10 -30.36
CA GLU A 28 -13.50 -16.68 -31.64
C GLU A 28 -13.96 -15.20 -31.68
N ARG A 29 -13.91 -14.49 -30.53
CA ARG A 29 -14.36 -13.10 -30.47
C ARG A 29 -13.28 -12.14 -30.95
N LYS A 30 -13.71 -11.09 -31.64
CA LYS A 30 -12.82 -9.97 -32.02
C LYS A 30 -12.58 -9.07 -30.81
N PRO A 31 -11.42 -8.35 -30.74
CA PRO A 31 -11.09 -7.48 -29.60
C PRO A 31 -12.17 -6.46 -29.21
N LYS A 32 -12.89 -5.91 -30.19
CA LYS A 32 -14.01 -4.97 -29.97
C LYS A 32 -15.25 -5.60 -29.31
N GLN A 33 -15.35 -6.91 -29.28
CA GLN A 33 -16.46 -7.65 -28.67
C GLN A 33 -16.12 -8.09 -27.23
N LEU A 34 -14.96 -7.69 -26.72
CA LEU A 34 -14.46 -8.06 -25.40
C LEU A 34 -14.58 -6.89 -24.43
N SER A 35 -14.92 -7.18 -23.16
CA SER A 35 -14.83 -6.21 -22.08
C SER A 35 -13.36 -5.81 -21.79
N GLY A 36 -13.14 -4.77 -20.97
CA GLY A 36 -11.80 -4.35 -20.56
C GLY A 36 -10.98 -5.50 -19.96
N GLY A 37 -11.52 -6.20 -18.95
CA GLY A 37 -10.87 -7.33 -18.31
C GLY A 37 -10.66 -8.52 -19.24
N GLN A 38 -11.62 -8.80 -20.14
CA GLN A 38 -11.45 -9.86 -21.15
C GLN A 38 -10.31 -9.54 -22.11
N ARG A 39 -10.18 -8.29 -22.57
CA ARG A 39 -9.02 -7.85 -23.39
C ARG A 39 -7.70 -8.02 -22.64
N GLN A 40 -7.69 -7.69 -21.35
CA GLN A 40 -6.52 -7.87 -20.50
C GLN A 40 -6.11 -9.33 -20.39
N ARG A 41 -7.06 -10.25 -20.11
CA ARG A 41 -6.78 -11.69 -20.08
C ARG A 41 -6.24 -12.20 -21.43
N VAL A 42 -6.78 -11.74 -22.53
CA VAL A 42 -6.27 -12.10 -23.86
C VAL A 42 -4.83 -11.59 -24.06
N ALA A 43 -4.51 -10.37 -23.61
CA ALA A 43 -3.14 -9.84 -23.68
C ALA A 43 -2.16 -10.69 -22.85
N ILE A 44 -2.55 -11.08 -21.63
CA ILE A 44 -1.78 -12.00 -20.78
C ILE A 44 -1.63 -13.37 -21.45
N GLY A 45 -2.70 -13.93 -22.04
CA GLY A 45 -2.68 -15.20 -22.76
C GLY A 45 -1.69 -15.22 -23.91
N ARG A 46 -1.60 -14.13 -24.67
CA ARG A 46 -0.59 -13.95 -25.71
C ARG A 46 0.85 -13.99 -25.16
N ALA A 47 1.09 -13.49 -23.97
CA ALA A 47 2.39 -13.59 -23.31
C ALA A 47 2.67 -15.03 -22.86
N ILE A 48 1.68 -15.73 -22.27
CA ILE A 48 1.79 -17.12 -21.80
C ILE A 48 2.15 -18.06 -22.95
N THR A 49 1.53 -17.91 -24.14
CA THR A 49 1.79 -18.79 -25.29
C THR A 49 3.25 -18.78 -25.75
N ARG A 50 4.01 -17.73 -25.39
CA ARG A 50 5.45 -17.62 -25.68
C ARG A 50 6.33 -18.39 -24.71
N ASN A 51 5.76 -18.90 -23.60
CA ASN A 51 6.47 -19.54 -22.50
C ASN A 51 7.69 -18.74 -22.01
N PRO A 52 7.50 -17.49 -21.58
CA PRO A 52 8.59 -16.60 -21.19
C PRO A 52 9.21 -17.05 -19.87
N LYS A 53 10.51 -16.79 -19.69
CA LYS A 53 11.19 -16.98 -18.40
C LYS A 53 10.82 -15.91 -17.37
N ILE A 54 10.43 -14.72 -17.83
CA ILE A 54 10.02 -13.58 -17.01
C ILE A 54 8.84 -12.89 -17.69
N PHE A 55 7.79 -12.56 -16.91
CA PHE A 55 6.72 -11.67 -17.34
C PHE A 55 7.02 -10.23 -16.91
N LEU A 56 6.75 -9.29 -17.81
CA LEU A 56 6.84 -7.86 -17.54
C LEU A 56 5.44 -7.25 -17.69
N PHE A 57 4.92 -6.69 -16.62
CA PHE A 57 3.67 -5.95 -16.57
C PHE A 57 3.97 -4.47 -16.31
N ASP A 58 3.57 -3.61 -17.23
CA ASP A 58 3.73 -2.17 -17.12
C ASP A 58 2.34 -1.55 -16.95
N GLU A 59 2.01 -1.16 -15.72
CA GLU A 59 0.72 -0.60 -15.30
C GLU A 59 -0.51 -1.32 -15.90
N PRO A 60 -0.62 -2.64 -15.76
CA PRO A 60 -1.60 -3.41 -16.53
C PRO A 60 -3.05 -3.12 -16.15
N LEU A 61 -3.32 -2.53 -14.98
CA LEU A 61 -4.68 -2.28 -14.47
C LEU A 61 -5.08 -0.80 -14.49
N SER A 62 -4.20 0.11 -14.94
CA SER A 62 -4.41 1.56 -14.89
C SER A 62 -5.67 2.05 -15.64
N ASN A 63 -6.05 1.37 -16.71
CA ASN A 63 -7.18 1.73 -17.57
C ASN A 63 -8.51 1.02 -17.22
N LEU A 64 -8.58 0.37 -16.05
CA LEU A 64 -9.78 -0.33 -15.59
C LEU A 64 -10.51 0.48 -14.51
N ASP A 65 -11.85 0.37 -14.49
CA ASP A 65 -12.64 0.85 -13.37
C ASP A 65 -12.32 0.08 -12.06
N ALA A 66 -12.73 0.63 -10.92
CA ALA A 66 -12.35 0.09 -9.62
C ALA A 66 -12.80 -1.36 -9.38
N ALA A 67 -14.02 -1.72 -9.81
CA ALA A 67 -14.56 -3.07 -9.62
C ALA A 67 -13.79 -4.08 -10.47
N LEU A 68 -13.62 -3.78 -11.75
CA LEU A 68 -12.90 -4.64 -12.68
C LEU A 68 -11.40 -4.75 -12.33
N ARG A 69 -10.80 -3.67 -11.80
CA ARG A 69 -9.44 -3.68 -11.29
C ARG A 69 -9.28 -4.65 -10.13
N ALA A 70 -10.21 -4.63 -9.16
CA ALA A 70 -10.19 -5.55 -8.03
C ALA A 70 -10.30 -7.02 -8.48
N GLU A 71 -11.22 -7.34 -9.39
CA GLU A 71 -11.37 -8.69 -9.94
C GLU A 71 -10.11 -9.15 -10.68
N THR A 72 -9.59 -8.30 -11.58
CA THR A 72 -8.41 -8.65 -12.39
C THR A 72 -7.16 -8.82 -11.53
N ARG A 73 -7.01 -8.05 -10.45
CA ARG A 73 -5.93 -8.21 -9.48
C ARG A 73 -5.94 -9.60 -8.84
N VAL A 74 -7.12 -10.06 -8.39
CA VAL A 74 -7.28 -11.41 -7.83
C VAL A 74 -6.89 -12.48 -8.86
N GLU A 75 -7.22 -12.28 -10.13
CA GLU A 75 -6.87 -13.22 -11.19
C GLU A 75 -5.38 -13.25 -11.51
N ILE A 76 -4.71 -12.09 -11.53
CA ILE A 76 -3.25 -12.02 -11.67
C ILE A 76 -2.58 -12.76 -10.51
N SER A 77 -3.06 -12.59 -9.27
CA SER A 77 -2.54 -13.32 -8.11
C SER A 77 -2.69 -14.84 -8.26
N LYS A 78 -3.87 -15.31 -8.71
CA LYS A 78 -4.10 -16.74 -8.99
C LYS A 78 -3.19 -17.25 -10.13
N LEU A 79 -3.00 -16.42 -11.15
CA LEU A 79 -2.14 -16.74 -12.29
C LEU A 79 -0.68 -16.88 -11.86
N HIS A 80 -0.17 -15.96 -11.07
CA HIS A 80 1.19 -16.01 -10.51
C HIS A 80 1.44 -17.36 -9.79
N LYS A 81 0.50 -17.77 -8.93
CA LYS A 81 0.59 -19.05 -8.21
C LYS A 81 0.57 -20.28 -9.13
N LYS A 82 -0.14 -20.21 -10.27
CA LYS A 82 -0.24 -21.32 -11.22
C LYS A 82 0.99 -21.45 -12.11
N ILE A 83 1.52 -20.32 -12.63
CA ILE A 83 2.58 -20.34 -13.64
C ILE A 83 3.96 -20.53 -13.00
N LYS A 84 4.15 -20.15 -11.74
CA LYS A 84 5.43 -20.23 -10.99
C LYS A 84 6.62 -19.62 -11.75
N THR A 85 6.35 -18.56 -12.53
CA THR A 85 7.36 -17.84 -13.33
C THR A 85 7.57 -16.48 -12.69
N ASN A 86 8.81 -15.97 -12.72
CA ASN A 86 9.11 -14.64 -12.22
C ASN A 86 8.31 -13.57 -12.96
N MET A 87 7.74 -12.63 -12.21
CA MET A 87 6.97 -11.51 -12.72
C MET A 87 7.56 -10.20 -12.20
N ILE A 88 7.79 -9.26 -13.11
CA ILE A 88 8.09 -7.87 -12.76
C ILE A 88 6.83 -7.07 -13.07
N TYR A 89 6.32 -6.39 -12.06
CA TYR A 89 5.05 -5.66 -12.11
C TYR A 89 5.29 -4.20 -11.74
N VAL A 90 5.11 -3.30 -12.68
CA VAL A 90 5.20 -1.85 -12.46
C VAL A 90 3.80 -1.31 -12.19
N THR A 91 3.64 -0.58 -11.12
CA THR A 91 2.38 0.07 -10.74
C THR A 91 2.64 1.32 -9.89
N HIS A 92 1.73 2.26 -9.94
CA HIS A 92 1.63 3.38 -9.00
C HIS A 92 0.54 3.15 -7.94
N ASP A 93 -0.20 2.04 -8.02
CA ASP A 93 -1.25 1.67 -7.07
C ASP A 93 -0.63 0.83 -5.94
N GLN A 94 -0.63 1.40 -4.73
CA GLN A 94 -0.08 0.73 -3.55
C GLN A 94 -0.84 -0.54 -3.17
N VAL A 95 -2.16 -0.63 -3.46
CA VAL A 95 -2.94 -1.83 -3.16
C VAL A 95 -2.51 -2.98 -4.06
N GLU A 96 -2.20 -2.70 -5.34
CA GLU A 96 -1.64 -3.69 -6.26
C GLU A 96 -0.27 -4.17 -5.75
N ALA A 97 0.63 -3.25 -5.41
CA ALA A 97 1.96 -3.59 -4.90
C ALA A 97 1.87 -4.46 -3.63
N MET A 98 1.08 -4.03 -2.64
CA MET A 98 0.94 -4.73 -1.36
C MET A 98 0.29 -6.10 -1.47
N THR A 99 -0.58 -6.32 -2.47
CA THR A 99 -1.37 -7.56 -2.57
C THR A 99 -0.82 -8.58 -3.58
N LEU A 100 -0.03 -8.13 -4.56
CA LEU A 100 0.47 -8.99 -5.62
C LEU A 100 1.94 -9.38 -5.45
N ALA A 101 2.74 -8.54 -4.81
CA ALA A 101 4.18 -8.72 -4.80
C ALA A 101 4.66 -9.63 -3.66
N ASP A 102 5.66 -10.47 -3.95
CA ASP A 102 6.49 -11.12 -2.94
C ASP A 102 7.56 -10.14 -2.43
N ARG A 103 8.03 -9.23 -3.30
CA ARG A 103 8.97 -8.15 -2.98
C ARG A 103 8.59 -6.87 -3.71
N ILE A 104 8.61 -5.76 -2.98
CA ILE A 104 8.37 -4.42 -3.49
C ILE A 104 9.71 -3.68 -3.60
N VAL A 105 9.87 -2.94 -4.70
CA VAL A 105 10.95 -1.97 -4.88
C VAL A 105 10.31 -0.58 -4.97
N ILE A 106 10.58 0.28 -4.00
CA ILE A 106 10.11 1.66 -4.01
C ILE A 106 11.17 2.54 -4.66
N LEU A 107 10.74 3.26 -5.70
CA LEU A 107 11.57 4.16 -6.48
C LEU A 107 11.16 5.62 -6.26
N ASN A 108 12.14 6.49 -6.10
CA ASN A 108 11.95 7.93 -6.03
C ASN A 108 13.00 8.63 -6.88
N LEU A 109 12.58 9.40 -7.88
CA LEU A 109 13.46 10.13 -8.79
C LEU A 109 14.61 9.27 -9.38
N GLY A 110 14.31 7.99 -9.68
CA GLY A 110 15.26 7.03 -10.25
C GLY A 110 16.16 6.31 -9.23
N ASN A 111 16.06 6.65 -7.95
CA ASN A 111 16.77 5.97 -6.86
C ASN A 111 15.90 4.92 -6.20
N ILE A 112 16.52 3.86 -5.70
CA ILE A 112 15.84 2.85 -4.89
C ILE A 112 15.84 3.34 -3.45
N GLU A 113 14.64 3.60 -2.90
CA GLU A 113 14.46 4.02 -1.51
C GLU A 113 14.44 2.82 -0.56
N GLN A 114 13.71 1.76 -0.95
CA GLN A 114 13.63 0.54 -0.16
C GLN A 114 13.27 -0.66 -1.03
N VAL A 115 13.76 -1.83 -0.62
CA VAL A 115 13.38 -3.14 -1.18
C VAL A 115 13.04 -4.08 -0.03
N GLY A 116 11.84 -4.66 -0.04
CA GLY A 116 11.40 -5.57 1.00
C GLY A 116 10.11 -6.31 0.65
N SER A 117 9.65 -7.19 1.52
CA SER A 117 8.30 -7.74 1.45
C SER A 117 7.26 -6.64 1.74
N PRO A 118 5.99 -6.81 1.34
CA PRO A 118 4.93 -5.87 1.70
C PRO A 118 4.90 -5.54 3.19
N ASP A 119 4.98 -6.55 4.05
CA ASP A 119 4.96 -6.38 5.51
C ASP A 119 6.17 -5.58 6.01
N GLU A 120 7.38 -5.83 5.50
CA GLU A 120 8.59 -5.08 5.84
C GLU A 120 8.48 -3.60 5.45
N ILE A 121 8.01 -3.33 4.22
CA ILE A 121 7.84 -1.95 3.73
C ILE A 121 6.82 -1.18 4.58
N TYR A 122 5.74 -1.86 5.00
CA TYR A 122 4.69 -1.24 5.80
C TYR A 122 5.10 -1.03 7.27
N SER A 123 5.70 -2.04 7.89
CA SER A 123 6.02 -2.05 9.33
C SER A 123 7.37 -1.42 9.66
N ASN A 124 8.32 -1.39 8.70
CA ASN A 124 9.67 -0.86 8.91
C ASN A 124 10.10 0.01 7.72
N PRO A 125 9.41 1.14 7.44
CA PRO A 125 9.81 2.05 6.37
C PRO A 125 11.19 2.64 6.66
N SER A 126 12.08 2.63 5.65
CA SER A 126 13.46 3.08 5.78
C SER A 126 13.60 4.59 5.95
N ASN A 127 12.60 5.35 5.49
CA ASN A 127 12.58 6.81 5.54
C ASN A 127 11.14 7.36 5.46
N ILE A 128 11.00 8.67 5.64
CA ILE A 128 9.71 9.37 5.59
C ILE A 128 9.02 9.21 4.24
N PHE A 129 9.78 9.22 3.14
CA PHE A 129 9.20 9.05 1.82
C PHE A 129 8.46 7.71 1.70
N VAL A 130 9.12 6.61 2.08
CA VAL A 130 8.52 5.27 2.07
C VAL A 130 7.32 5.20 3.01
N ALA A 131 7.46 5.75 4.23
CA ALA A 131 6.40 5.78 5.24
C ALA A 131 5.12 6.46 4.75
N GLN A 132 5.26 7.55 3.98
CA GLN A 132 4.15 8.31 3.42
C GLN A 132 3.68 7.78 2.06
N PHE A 133 4.53 7.04 1.34
CA PHE A 133 4.16 6.46 0.06
C PHE A 133 3.21 5.27 0.22
N ILE A 134 3.40 4.47 1.28
CA ILE A 134 2.58 3.29 1.57
C ILE A 134 1.62 3.56 2.72
N GLY A 135 0.33 3.37 2.44
CA GLY A 135 -0.79 3.55 3.38
C GLY A 135 -1.78 4.62 2.93
N THR A 136 -3.08 4.36 3.11
CA THR A 136 -4.17 5.32 2.84
C THR A 136 -5.10 5.37 4.05
N PRO A 137 -5.25 6.56 4.67
CA PRO A 137 -4.46 7.78 4.49
C PRO A 137 -2.96 7.58 4.76
N LYS A 138 -2.14 8.55 4.31
CA LYS A 138 -0.68 8.53 4.53
C LYS A 138 -0.36 8.54 6.04
N MET A 139 0.84 8.03 6.40
CA MET A 139 1.36 8.18 7.75
C MET A 139 1.42 9.66 8.15
N ASN A 140 0.93 9.98 9.34
CA ASN A 140 1.07 11.31 9.92
C ASN A 140 2.53 11.51 10.31
N ILE A 141 3.18 12.51 9.74
CA ILE A 141 4.57 12.87 10.06
C ILE A 141 4.56 14.22 10.77
N MET A 142 5.08 14.25 11.98
CA MET A 142 5.09 15.41 12.85
C MET A 142 6.52 15.74 13.25
N LYS A 143 6.92 17.00 13.06
CA LYS A 143 8.25 17.45 13.44
C LYS A 143 8.33 17.64 14.95
N ILE A 144 9.34 17.10 15.58
CA ILE A 144 9.71 17.23 16.98
C ILE A 144 10.96 18.09 17.03
N TYR A 145 10.89 19.19 17.71
CA TYR A 145 12.04 20.09 17.84
C TYR A 145 12.90 19.69 19.05
N GLU A 146 14.18 20.00 18.99
CA GLU A 146 15.12 19.76 20.08
C GLU A 146 14.59 20.25 21.45
N LYS A 147 13.91 21.42 21.47
CA LYS A 147 13.31 22.01 22.68
C LYS A 147 12.21 21.15 23.32
N ASP A 148 11.57 20.26 22.56
CA ASP A 148 10.49 19.41 23.02
C ASP A 148 11.04 18.11 23.67
N ILE A 149 12.36 17.84 23.53
CA ILE A 149 13.05 16.72 24.15
C ILE A 149 13.39 17.06 25.60
N LEU A 150 12.70 16.41 26.53
CA LEU A 150 12.82 16.63 27.97
C LEU A 150 14.03 15.88 28.55
N SER A 151 14.23 14.63 28.12
CA SER A 151 15.38 13.80 28.49
C SER A 151 15.73 12.85 27.32
N ASN A 152 16.71 11.98 27.51
CA ASN A 152 17.11 11.01 26.50
C ASN A 152 16.01 9.99 26.11
N ASN A 153 14.94 9.87 26.88
CA ASN A 153 13.82 8.97 26.61
C ASN A 153 12.45 9.62 26.82
N GLU A 154 12.38 10.93 27.02
CA GLU A 154 11.13 11.63 27.27
C GLU A 154 11.02 12.86 26.36
N VAL A 155 9.84 13.07 25.78
CA VAL A 155 9.56 14.14 24.83
C VAL A 155 8.13 14.67 25.00
N LYS A 156 7.95 15.97 24.82
CA LYS A 156 6.62 16.59 24.74
C LYS A 156 6.04 16.37 23.35
N PHE A 157 4.88 15.71 23.28
CA PHE A 157 4.25 15.35 22.02
C PHE A 157 2.73 15.24 22.16
N LEU A 158 1.98 15.90 21.27
CA LEU A 158 0.51 15.92 21.23
C LEU A 158 -0.13 16.20 22.60
N GLY A 159 0.40 17.23 23.30
CA GLY A 159 -0.10 17.63 24.62
C GLY A 159 0.31 16.73 25.79
N ASN A 160 1.10 15.69 25.55
CA ASN A 160 1.56 14.74 26.56
C ASN A 160 3.09 14.76 26.71
N ASN A 161 3.58 14.37 27.89
CA ASN A 161 4.98 13.98 28.06
C ASN A 161 5.07 12.47 27.84
N ILE A 162 5.53 12.04 26.67
CA ILE A 162 5.66 10.63 26.33
C ILE A 162 7.03 10.10 26.70
N LYS A 163 7.06 8.88 27.20
CA LYS A 163 8.28 8.20 27.61
C LYS A 163 8.49 6.94 26.79
N PHE A 164 9.66 6.82 26.18
CA PHE A 164 10.08 5.63 25.47
C PHE A 164 10.84 4.67 26.39
N ASN A 165 10.61 3.36 26.23
CA ASN A 165 11.33 2.35 27.00
C ASN A 165 12.61 1.89 26.27
N GLU A 166 12.60 1.89 24.95
CA GLU A 166 13.65 1.29 24.11
C GLU A 166 14.37 2.32 23.21
N ILE A 167 13.81 3.51 23.06
CA ILE A 167 14.36 4.55 22.17
C ILE A 167 15.11 5.58 23.03
N SER A 168 16.33 5.90 22.63
CA SER A 168 17.13 6.97 23.23
C SER A 168 17.23 8.13 22.24
N LEU A 169 16.73 9.28 22.64
CA LEU A 169 16.74 10.52 21.86
C LEU A 169 17.95 11.38 22.27
N SER A 170 18.65 11.94 21.30
CA SER A 170 19.64 13.00 21.53
C SER A 170 19.00 14.38 21.37
N LYS A 171 19.70 15.42 21.81
CA LYS A 171 19.29 16.82 21.63
C LYS A 171 19.45 17.27 20.17
N LYS A 172 18.47 16.92 19.32
CA LYS A 172 18.34 17.34 17.92
C LYS A 172 16.89 17.23 17.45
N ASP A 173 16.59 17.74 16.27
CA ASP A 173 15.26 17.60 15.66
C ASP A 173 15.03 16.16 15.19
N TYR A 174 13.76 15.71 15.28
CA TYR A 174 13.29 14.42 14.79
C TYR A 174 11.98 14.59 14.03
N TYR A 175 11.54 13.52 13.35
CA TYR A 175 10.18 13.39 12.87
C TYR A 175 9.56 12.14 13.48
N PHE A 176 8.36 12.29 14.06
CA PHE A 176 7.58 11.17 14.55
C PHE A 176 6.49 10.83 13.56
N GLY A 177 6.40 9.54 13.25
CA GLY A 177 5.39 8.98 12.37
C GLY A 177 4.37 8.16 13.15
N ILE A 178 3.07 8.38 12.90
CA ILE A 178 2.00 7.52 13.41
C ILE A 178 1.04 7.24 12.27
N ARG A 179 0.75 5.96 12.01
CA ARG A 179 -0.24 5.60 11.00
C ARG A 179 -1.65 5.95 11.48
N PRO A 180 -2.56 6.36 10.56
CA PRO A 180 -3.94 6.73 10.92
C PRO A 180 -4.72 5.69 11.72
N GLU A 181 -4.49 4.39 11.46
CA GLU A 181 -5.11 3.27 12.17
C GLU A 181 -4.55 3.00 13.56
N HIS A 182 -3.43 3.60 13.90
CA HIS A 182 -2.83 3.50 15.23
C HIS A 182 -3.36 4.54 16.21
N PHE A 183 -4.13 5.50 15.73
CA PHE A 183 -4.96 6.33 16.59
C PHE A 183 -6.25 5.60 16.91
N THR A 184 -6.61 5.56 18.17
CA THR A 184 -7.78 4.82 18.64
C THR A 184 -8.58 5.62 19.66
N ILE A 185 -9.87 5.32 19.76
CA ILE A 185 -10.77 5.88 20.75
C ILE A 185 -10.94 4.95 21.97
N SER A 186 -10.16 3.85 22.04
CA SER A 186 -10.17 2.93 23.17
C SER A 186 -9.60 3.57 24.43
N ASP A 187 -10.09 3.10 25.58
CA ASP A 187 -9.56 3.53 26.87
C ASP A 187 -8.21 2.91 27.23
N ASP A 188 -7.78 1.90 26.51
CA ASP A 188 -6.54 1.14 26.76
C ASP A 188 -5.27 1.78 26.13
N CYS A 189 -5.32 3.07 25.77
CA CYS A 189 -4.16 3.78 25.22
C CYS A 189 -3.26 4.31 26.34
N GLU A 190 -1.93 4.29 26.07
CA GLU A 190 -0.92 4.88 26.97
C GLU A 190 -1.10 6.39 27.12
N TYR A 191 -1.37 7.05 25.98
CA TYR A 191 -1.52 8.51 25.91
C TYR A 191 -2.79 8.89 25.18
N LYS A 192 -3.44 9.95 25.68
CA LYS A 192 -4.70 10.44 25.12
C LYS A 192 -4.66 11.96 24.97
N PHE A 193 -5.41 12.46 24.03
CA PHE A 193 -5.63 13.89 23.85
C PHE A 193 -7.08 14.16 23.42
N LYS A 194 -7.52 15.40 23.65
CA LYS A 194 -8.81 15.87 23.17
C LYS A 194 -8.65 16.40 21.75
N PRO A 195 -9.29 15.77 20.73
CA PRO A 195 -9.12 16.21 19.35
C PRO A 195 -9.92 17.48 19.07
N GLN A 196 -9.36 18.39 18.26
CA GLN A 196 -10.12 19.38 17.54
C GLN A 196 -10.40 18.83 16.14
N ILE A 197 -11.60 18.29 15.93
CA ILE A 197 -11.97 17.71 14.64
C ILE A 197 -12.35 18.80 13.66
N ASP A 198 -11.67 18.81 12.52
CA ASP A 198 -11.89 19.76 11.43
C ASP A 198 -12.92 19.19 10.43
N LEU A 199 -12.74 17.91 10.07
CA LEU A 199 -13.60 17.18 9.11
C LEU A 199 -13.65 15.71 9.48
N THR A 200 -14.75 15.05 9.13
CA THR A 200 -14.86 13.58 9.17
C THR A 200 -15.42 13.07 7.85
N GLU A 201 -14.69 12.16 7.21
CA GLU A 201 -15.15 11.41 6.04
C GLU A 201 -15.69 10.04 6.46
N ASN A 202 -16.89 9.70 6.03
CA ASN A 202 -17.50 8.39 6.29
C ASN A 202 -17.39 7.52 5.03
N LEU A 203 -16.56 6.48 5.09
CA LEU A 203 -16.34 5.54 4.00
C LEU A 203 -17.24 4.29 4.08
N GLY A 204 -18.20 4.26 5.01
CA GLY A 204 -19.11 3.14 5.22
C GLY A 204 -18.59 2.13 6.23
N ASN A 205 -17.44 1.54 6.01
CA ASN A 205 -16.78 0.59 6.92
C ASN A 205 -15.90 1.25 7.99
N GLU A 206 -15.39 2.42 7.70
CA GLU A 206 -14.54 3.23 8.60
C GLU A 206 -14.81 4.72 8.41
N LYS A 207 -14.44 5.54 9.38
CA LYS A 207 -14.40 7.01 9.28
C LYS A 207 -12.96 7.47 9.33
N ILE A 208 -12.65 8.52 8.56
CA ILE A 208 -11.37 9.23 8.66
C ILE A 208 -11.67 10.57 9.33
N ALA A 209 -11.09 10.80 10.51
CA ALA A 209 -11.14 12.08 11.18
C ALA A 209 -9.88 12.89 10.87
N TYR A 210 -10.06 14.12 10.41
CA TYR A 210 -9.00 15.10 10.24
C TYR A 210 -8.99 16.01 11.48
N ILE A 211 -7.85 16.10 12.14
CA ILE A 211 -7.71 16.62 13.49
C ILE A 211 -6.59 17.64 13.54
N LYS A 212 -6.82 18.76 14.21
CA LYS A 212 -5.78 19.73 14.57
C LYS A 212 -5.39 19.59 16.02
N ILE A 213 -4.09 19.45 16.28
CA ILE A 213 -3.54 19.37 17.62
C ILE A 213 -2.09 19.88 17.64
N ASP A 214 -1.77 20.77 18.59
CA ASP A 214 -0.43 21.34 18.80
C ASP A 214 0.24 21.86 17.50
N GLY A 215 -0.57 22.44 16.60
CA GLY A 215 -0.10 22.94 15.31
C GLY A 215 0.14 21.87 14.24
N HIS A 216 -0.22 20.62 14.50
CA HIS A 216 -0.17 19.52 13.54
C HIS A 216 -1.55 19.20 12.99
N ASP A 217 -1.60 18.90 11.69
CA ASP A 217 -2.76 18.32 11.01
C ASP A 217 -2.54 16.82 10.92
N ILE A 218 -3.40 16.03 11.56
CA ILE A 218 -3.31 14.56 11.57
C ILE A 218 -4.61 13.93 11.08
N SER A 219 -4.52 12.74 10.53
CA SER A 219 -5.65 11.90 10.18
C SER A 219 -5.69 10.66 11.07
N ALA A 220 -6.89 10.26 11.50
CA ALA A 220 -7.12 9.06 12.30
C ALA A 220 -8.22 8.21 11.67
N LYS A 221 -8.01 6.89 11.63
CA LYS A 221 -9.05 5.93 11.26
C LYS A 221 -9.82 5.53 12.51
N ILE A 222 -11.12 5.72 12.47
CA ILE A 222 -12.00 5.46 13.61
C ILE A 222 -13.19 4.58 13.18
N PRO A 223 -13.70 3.73 14.09
CA PRO A 223 -14.89 2.92 13.81
C PRO A 223 -16.12 3.78 13.49
N THR A 224 -16.96 3.32 12.55
CA THR A 224 -18.17 4.05 12.12
C THR A 224 -19.23 4.21 13.20
N GLN A 225 -19.23 3.33 14.20
CA GLN A 225 -20.26 3.29 15.27
C GLN A 225 -20.16 4.50 16.24
N ASN A 226 -19.04 5.21 16.26
CA ASN A 226 -18.84 6.33 17.18
C ASN A 226 -19.34 7.63 16.54
N ASN A 227 -20.37 8.21 17.13
CA ASN A 227 -20.92 9.51 16.70
C ASN A 227 -20.20 10.71 17.32
N THR A 228 -19.58 10.54 18.48
CA THR A 228 -18.78 11.56 19.16
C THR A 228 -17.38 11.03 19.41
N ILE A 229 -16.39 11.89 19.25
CA ILE A 229 -14.98 11.57 19.48
C ILE A 229 -14.50 12.57 20.54
N ASP A 230 -14.64 12.20 21.79
CA ASP A 230 -14.25 13.06 22.92
C ASP A 230 -12.76 12.97 23.23
N GLN A 231 -12.18 11.79 22.99
CA GLN A 231 -10.75 11.51 23.15
C GLN A 231 -10.24 10.59 22.06
N ILE A 232 -8.99 10.79 21.67
CA ILE A 232 -8.21 9.91 20.83
C ILE A 232 -6.90 9.61 21.54
N GLY A 233 -6.44 8.36 21.43
CA GLY A 233 -5.19 7.93 22.04
C GLY A 233 -4.27 7.20 21.07
N PHE A 234 -3.05 7.00 21.52
CA PHE A 234 -2.01 6.26 20.82
C PHE A 234 -1.07 5.57 21.83
N ASN A 235 -0.28 4.63 21.34
CA ASN A 235 0.72 3.93 22.15
C ASN A 235 2.12 4.20 21.58
N THR A 236 3.12 4.27 22.46
CA THR A 236 4.52 4.54 22.08
C THR A 236 5.09 3.52 21.10
N LYS A 237 4.69 2.25 21.21
CA LYS A 237 5.10 1.18 20.29
C LYS A 237 4.69 1.40 18.82
N ASN A 238 3.74 2.30 18.58
CA ASN A 238 3.22 2.62 17.26
C ASN A 238 3.85 3.90 16.67
N ILE A 239 4.80 4.51 17.37
CA ILE A 239 5.52 5.69 16.91
C ILE A 239 6.76 5.25 16.14
N PHE A 240 6.84 5.68 14.90
CA PHE A 240 8.07 5.61 14.10
C PHE A 240 8.90 6.86 14.38
N VAL A 241 10.20 6.69 14.56
CA VAL A 241 11.12 7.79 14.82
C VAL A 241 12.09 7.89 13.66
N PHE A 242 12.06 9.03 12.96
CA PHE A 242 12.97 9.34 11.88
C PHE A 242 13.91 10.47 12.33
N ASP A 243 15.14 10.44 11.88
CA ASP A 243 16.07 11.53 12.13
C ASP A 243 15.83 12.73 11.21
N GLU A 244 16.65 13.76 11.31
CA GLU A 244 16.52 14.99 10.51
C GLU A 244 16.65 14.80 9.00
N ASN A 245 17.20 13.67 8.55
CA ASN A 245 17.34 13.34 7.14
C ASN A 245 16.14 12.50 6.62
N GLY A 246 15.26 12.05 7.49
CA GLY A 246 14.02 11.34 7.19
C GLY A 246 14.15 9.85 7.17
#